data_54b811e0e6a937ac1cdaa89732b67f4b
#
_entry.id   54b811e0e6a937ac1cdaa89732b67f4b
#
_cell.length_a   1.000
_cell.length_b   1.000
_cell.length_c   1.000
_cell.angle_alpha   90.00
_cell.angle_beta   90.00
_cell.angle_gamma   90.00
#
_symmetry.space_group_name_H-M   'P 1'
#
loop_
_entity.id
_entity.type
_entity.pdbx_description
1 polymer ?
#
loop_
_entity_poly.entity_id
_entity_poly.type
_entity_poly.pdbx_seq_one_letter_code
_entity_poly.pdbx_strand_id
1 'polypeptide(L)' 'MTYKNCKTVIENQIKKRNIEAITAEEYEAFKSDMIDKLDVFLLNNRITKDQYAELVGKM' A
#
# COMPACT_ATOMS: atom_id res chain seq x y z
N MET A 1 -2.04 13.15 -6.51
CA MET A 1 -0.79 13.01 -5.77
C MET A 1 -0.52 11.57 -5.48
N THR A 2 0.66 11.10 -5.85
CA THR A 2 0.99 9.67 -5.75
C THR A 2 0.89 9.13 -4.32
N TYR A 3 1.48 9.84 -3.35
CA TYR A 3 1.43 9.41 -1.95
C TYR A 3 -0.02 9.28 -1.45
N LYS A 4 -0.83 10.29 -1.68
CA LYS A 4 -2.21 10.33 -1.21
C LYS A 4 -3.05 9.21 -1.84
N ASN A 5 -2.85 8.96 -3.13
CA ASN A 5 -3.54 7.88 -3.83
C ASN A 5 -3.16 6.52 -3.28
N CYS A 6 -1.87 6.29 -3.06
CA CYS A 6 -1.39 5.04 -2.46
C CYS A 6 -1.95 4.84 -1.06
N LYS A 7 -1.95 5.89 -0.26
CA LYS A 7 -2.51 5.85 1.09
C LYS A 7 -3.99 5.46 1.08
N THR A 8 -4.77 6.06 0.18
CA THR A 8 -6.19 5.77 0.05
C THR A 8 -6.43 4.32 -0.34
N VAL A 9 -5.69 3.82 -1.33
CA VAL A 9 -5.81 2.43 -1.79
C VAL A 9 -5.47 1.46 -0.67
N ILE A 10 -4.39 1.71 0.05
CA ILE A 10 -3.95 0.86 1.16
C ILE A 10 -4.99 0.86 2.28
N GLU A 11 -5.50 2.03 2.65
CA GLU A 11 -6.50 2.14 3.71
C GLU A 11 -7.80 1.43 3.35
N ASN A 12 -8.21 1.51 2.09
CA ASN A 12 -9.39 0.80 1.60
C ASN A 12 -9.22 -0.72 1.70
N GLN A 13 -8.05 -1.24 1.36
CA GLN A 13 -7.78 -2.68 1.47
C GLN A 13 -7.73 -3.13 2.93
N ILE A 14 -7.17 -2.32 3.82
CA ILE A 14 -7.16 -2.62 5.24
C ILE A 14 -8.58 -2.71 5.78
N LYS A 15 -9.45 -1.79 5.37
CA LYS A 15 -10.87 -1.82 5.74
C LYS A 15 -11.55 -3.10 5.25
N LYS A 16 -11.30 -3.49 4.01
CA LYS A 16 -11.86 -4.72 3.43
C LYS A 16 -11.41 -5.95 4.21
N ARG A 17 -10.14 -5.99 4.60
CA ARG A 17 -9.62 -7.09 5.41
C ARG A 17 -10.30 -7.12 6.78
N ASN A 18 -10.47 -5.98 7.42
CA ASN A 18 -11.05 -5.87 8.76
C ASN A 18 -12.50 -6.31 8.81
N ILE A 19 -13.25 -6.12 7.72
CA ILE A 19 -14.64 -6.56 7.61
C ILE A 19 -14.77 -7.90 6.88
N GLU A 20 -13.65 -8.57 6.65
CA GLU A 20 -13.57 -9.89 6.00
C GLU A 20 -14.16 -9.91 4.59
N ALA A 21 -14.11 -8.77 3.89
CA ALA A 21 -14.53 -8.67 2.49
C ALA A 21 -13.52 -9.30 1.54
N ILE A 22 -12.29 -9.51 2.00
CA ILE A 22 -11.23 -10.20 1.25
C ILE A 22 -10.57 -11.23 2.17
N THR A 23 -9.98 -12.26 1.56
CA THR A 23 -9.26 -13.29 2.32
C THR A 23 -7.86 -12.81 2.70
N ALA A 24 -7.23 -13.53 3.65
CA ALA A 24 -5.84 -13.26 4.03
C ALA A 24 -4.91 -13.42 2.82
N GLU A 25 -5.16 -14.41 1.96
CA GLU A 25 -4.35 -14.63 0.76
C GLU A 25 -4.48 -13.47 -0.22
N GLU A 26 -5.69 -12.98 -0.42
CA GLU A 26 -5.93 -11.81 -1.27
C GLU A 26 -5.20 -10.58 -0.74
N TYR A 27 -5.23 -10.37 0.57
CA TYR A 27 -4.55 -9.25 1.20
C TYR A 27 -3.03 -9.36 1.04
N GLU A 28 -2.46 -10.55 1.21
CA GLU A 28 -1.03 -10.77 1.03
C GLU A 28 -0.60 -10.52 -0.42
N ALA A 29 -1.41 -10.96 -1.39
CA ALA A 29 -1.14 -10.68 -2.80
C ALA A 29 -1.17 -9.18 -3.09
N PHE A 30 -2.16 -8.47 -2.56
CA PHE A 30 -2.25 -7.01 -2.68
C PHE A 30 -1.01 -6.35 -2.07
N LYS A 31 -0.61 -6.78 -0.89
CA LYS A 31 0.53 -6.22 -0.17
C LYS A 31 1.81 -6.34 -0.99
N SER A 32 2.06 -7.52 -1.54
CA SER A 32 3.24 -7.76 -2.38
C SER A 32 3.26 -6.86 -3.60
N ASP A 33 2.13 -6.77 -4.32
CA ASP A 33 2.01 -5.91 -5.50
C ASP A 33 2.18 -4.44 -5.13
N MET A 34 1.61 -4.01 -4.02
CA MET A 34 1.70 -2.61 -3.61
C MET A 34 3.12 -2.24 -3.21
N ILE A 35 3.84 -3.11 -2.53
CA ILE A 35 5.24 -2.87 -2.17
C ILE A 35 6.08 -2.70 -3.43
N ASP A 36 5.87 -3.53 -4.45
CA ASP A 36 6.58 -3.39 -5.72
C ASP A 36 6.30 -2.03 -6.37
N LYS A 37 5.04 -1.60 -6.36
CA LYS A 37 4.67 -0.28 -6.88
C LYS A 37 5.32 0.85 -6.09
N LEU A 38 5.33 0.73 -4.76
CA LEU A 38 5.96 1.73 -3.90
C LEU A 38 7.45 1.82 -4.14
N ASP A 39 8.13 0.71 -4.39
CA ASP A 39 9.54 0.70 -4.74
C ASP A 39 9.80 1.51 -6.01
N VAL A 40 8.97 1.32 -7.04
CA VAL A 40 9.07 2.06 -8.29
C VAL A 40 8.83 3.55 -8.06
N PHE A 41 7.81 3.90 -7.28
CA PHE A 41 7.50 5.30 -6.97
C PHE A 41 8.65 5.97 -6.21
N LEU A 42 9.28 5.24 -5.29
CA LEU A 42 10.43 5.75 -4.54
C LEU A 42 11.61 6.00 -5.49
N LEU A 43 11.90 5.06 -6.38
CA LEU A 43 12.97 5.20 -7.37
C LEU A 43 12.75 6.38 -8.30
N ASN A 44 11.50 6.70 -8.60
CA ASN A 44 11.13 7.81 -9.48
C ASN A 44 10.90 9.12 -8.73
N ASN A 45 11.22 9.17 -7.45
CA ASN A 45 11.03 10.35 -6.59
C ASN A 45 9.58 10.83 -6.51
N ARG A 46 8.63 9.90 -6.66
CA ARG A 46 7.21 10.23 -6.53
C ARG A 46 6.73 10.21 -5.09
N ILE A 47 7.44 9.48 -4.25
CA ILE A 47 7.23 9.46 -2.79
C ILE A 47 8.61 9.56 -2.13
N THR A 48 8.62 9.99 -0.87
CA THR A 48 9.84 10.08 -0.08
C THR A 48 10.09 8.77 0.67
N LYS A 49 11.31 8.60 1.19
CA LYS A 49 11.66 7.45 2.03
C LYS A 49 10.74 7.36 3.24
N ASP A 50 10.42 8.50 3.85
CA ASP A 50 9.52 8.54 5.01
C ASP A 50 8.11 8.10 4.63
N GLN A 51 7.62 8.54 3.48
CA GLN A 51 6.32 8.14 2.97
C GLN A 51 6.30 6.65 2.65
N TYR A 52 7.35 6.14 2.03
CA TYR A 52 7.49 4.72 1.75
C TYR A 52 7.41 3.89 3.05
N ALA A 53 8.21 4.26 4.04
CA ALA A 53 8.23 3.56 5.32
C ALA A 53 6.87 3.61 6.02
N GLU A 54 6.21 4.76 5.97
CA GLU A 54 4.87 4.93 6.55
C GLU A 54 3.86 3.99 5.88
N LEU A 55 3.83 3.96 4.55
CA LEU A 55 2.85 3.17 3.81
C LEU A 55 3.09 1.68 3.99
N VAL A 56 4.35 1.23 3.94
CA VAL A 56 4.69 -0.16 4.19
C VAL A 56 4.34 -0.55 5.62
N GLY A 57 4.59 0.33 6.56
CA GLY A 57 4.27 0.09 7.97
C GLY A 57 2.76 -0.04 8.25
N LYS A 58 1.92 0.58 7.43
CA LYS A 58 0.46 0.44 7.56
C LYS A 58 -0.04 -0.93 7.14
N MET A 59 0.64 -1.53 6.20
CA MET A 59 0.28 -2.85 5.70
C MET A 59 0.78 -3.94 6.63
#